data_fa9b6bd18addb16ca8f7a34bc6f30e33
#
_entry.id   fa9b6bd18addb16ca8f7a34bc6f30e33
#
_cell.length_a   1.000
_cell.length_b   1.000
_cell.length_c   1.000
_cell.angle_alpha   90.00
_cell.angle_beta   90.00
_cell.angle_gamma   90.00
#
_symmetry.space_group_name_H-M   'P 1'
#
loop_
_entity.id
_entity.type
_entity.pdbx_description
1 polymer ?
#
loop_
_entity_poly.entity_id
_entity_poly.type
_entity_poly.pdbx_seq_one_letter_code
_entity_poly.pdbx_strand_id
1 'polypeptide(L)'
;LARECTKIVDRRTAVKLPLLLAGGAAVSRMPRASAATGRWSADRANRWYAAQHWLVGANYVTSNAVNQLEMFQADTYDSRRIDGELRMARAIGINAVRVFLHDQLWTQDRAGLRRRLAQFVAIAARHRIKPLFVFFDSCWDPHPRMGRQRAPRPGIHNSGWVQSPGADRLSDRAYTRVLHDYVVGVMNQFRHDQRVLGWDLWNEPDNPAPQYASVERRDKEELVATLLPQVFEWARSVNAIQPLTSGVWDGFWGDPGRRSRMAGLQLELSDVITFHSYAMPVEFASRIDELASWGRPMLCTEYMARTLGSTVEGILPIARRHRVGAFTWGLVAGKTQTFLPWDSWERPYLIPPAEWFHDLLHADGRPYRADDAATMKRLTGRPHPK
;
A
#
# COMPACT_ATOMS: atom_id res chain seq x y z
N LEU A 1 13.48 8.78 -19.07
CA LEU A 1 12.38 7.92 -18.58
C LEU A 1 11.24 8.73 -17.93
N ALA A 2 11.51 9.92 -17.37
CA ALA A 2 10.47 10.82 -16.86
C ALA A 2 9.60 11.48 -17.96
N ARG A 3 9.85 11.25 -19.23
CA ARG A 3 9.09 11.83 -20.35
C ARG A 3 8.04 10.92 -20.97
N GLU A 4 7.93 9.68 -20.59
CA GLU A 4 6.93 8.76 -21.14
C GLU A 4 5.59 8.73 -20.40
N CYS A 5 5.50 9.29 -19.21
CA CYS A 5 4.22 9.44 -18.50
C CYS A 5 3.37 10.64 -18.95
N THR A 6 3.80 11.42 -19.97
CA THR A 6 3.06 12.58 -20.42
C THR A 6 2.94 12.61 -21.95
N LYS A 7 2.41 11.54 -22.57
CA LYS A 7 1.89 11.63 -23.95
C LYS A 7 0.38 11.51 -23.96
N ILE A 8 -0.27 12.62 -23.73
CA ILE A 8 -1.64 12.88 -24.19
C ILE A 8 -1.54 13.05 -25.71
N VAL A 9 -2.10 12.11 -26.44
CA VAL A 9 -2.13 12.12 -27.90
C VAL A 9 -3.30 12.97 -28.35
N ASP A 10 -2.98 14.13 -28.91
CA ASP A 10 -3.88 14.83 -29.83
C ASP A 10 -3.55 14.37 -31.26
N ARG A 11 -4.45 13.65 -31.92
CA ARG A 11 -4.53 13.56 -33.38
C ARG A 11 -5.94 13.22 -33.84
N ARG A 12 -6.64 14.23 -34.29
CA ARG A 12 -7.74 14.10 -35.24
C ARG A 12 -7.20 13.56 -36.57
N THR A 13 -7.64 12.37 -36.95
CA THR A 13 -7.59 11.93 -38.33
C THR A 13 -8.87 11.20 -38.65
N ALA A 14 -9.70 11.81 -39.43
CA ALA A 14 -10.92 11.24 -40.00
C ALA A 14 -10.54 10.24 -41.07
N VAL A 15 -10.94 8.98 -40.90
CA VAL A 15 -10.92 7.98 -41.97
C VAL A 15 -12.34 7.43 -42.13
N LYS A 16 -12.85 7.54 -43.35
CA LYS A 16 -14.17 7.06 -43.82
C LYS A 16 -14.24 5.56 -43.75
N LEU A 17 -15.30 5.04 -43.10
CA LEU A 17 -15.69 3.60 -43.17
C LEU A 17 -16.44 3.28 -44.47
N PRO A 18 -16.30 2.07 -44.97
CA PRO A 18 -17.37 1.38 -45.71
C PRO A 18 -18.19 0.48 -44.78
N LEU A 19 -19.51 0.58 -44.93
CA LEU A 19 -20.49 -0.30 -44.33
C LEU A 19 -20.30 -1.73 -44.89
N LEU A 20 -20.22 -2.72 -43.99
CA LEU A 20 -20.48 -4.12 -44.31
C LEU A 20 -21.34 -4.77 -43.22
N LEU A 21 -22.35 -5.49 -43.71
CA LEU A 21 -23.49 -6.05 -42.97
C LEU A 21 -23.13 -7.27 -42.11
N ALA A 22 -23.80 -7.34 -40.98
CA ALA A 22 -24.37 -8.48 -40.28
C ALA A 22 -23.60 -9.80 -40.23
N GLY A 23 -23.01 -10.06 -39.08
CA GLY A 23 -22.76 -11.40 -38.56
C GLY A 23 -22.96 -11.35 -37.06
N GLY A 24 -24.06 -11.94 -36.55
CA GLY A 24 -24.35 -12.02 -35.12
C GLY A 24 -23.30 -12.85 -34.40
N ALA A 25 -22.30 -12.19 -33.83
CA ALA A 25 -21.38 -12.79 -32.87
C ALA A 25 -22.10 -12.85 -31.52
N ALA A 26 -22.44 -14.06 -31.09
CA ALA A 26 -22.84 -14.33 -29.73
C ALA A 26 -21.74 -13.78 -28.80
N VAL A 27 -22.03 -12.68 -28.12
CA VAL A 27 -21.20 -12.18 -26.99
C VAL A 27 -21.29 -13.26 -25.93
N SER A 28 -20.29 -14.14 -25.90
CA SER A 28 -20.13 -15.06 -24.79
C SER A 28 -19.91 -14.20 -23.56
N ARG A 29 -20.95 -14.08 -22.72
CA ARG A 29 -20.83 -13.55 -21.37
C ARG A 29 -19.78 -14.40 -20.66
N MET A 30 -18.59 -13.84 -20.47
CA MET A 30 -17.66 -14.44 -19.51
C MET A 30 -18.44 -14.67 -18.21
N PRO A 31 -18.31 -15.84 -17.59
CA PRO A 31 -18.95 -16.07 -16.30
C PRO A 31 -18.50 -14.96 -15.38
N ARG A 32 -19.46 -14.21 -14.82
CA ARG A 32 -19.21 -13.34 -13.68
C ARG A 32 -18.46 -14.21 -12.68
N ALA A 33 -17.26 -13.81 -12.29
CA ALA A 33 -16.53 -14.44 -11.20
C ALA A 33 -17.55 -14.68 -10.08
N SER A 34 -17.68 -15.94 -9.66
CA SER A 34 -18.56 -16.34 -8.57
C SER A 34 -18.36 -15.34 -7.47
N ALA A 35 -19.42 -14.66 -7.02
CA ALA A 35 -19.37 -13.63 -6.00
C ALA A 35 -18.46 -14.14 -4.88
N ALA A 36 -17.34 -13.48 -4.63
CA ALA A 36 -16.27 -13.98 -3.78
C ALA A 36 -16.89 -14.36 -2.44
N THR A 37 -17.03 -15.67 -2.18
CA THR A 37 -17.73 -16.21 -1.03
C THR A 37 -17.08 -15.62 0.21
N GLY A 38 -17.85 -14.78 0.97
CA GLY A 38 -17.38 -14.16 2.20
C GLY A 38 -16.86 -12.72 2.11
N ARG A 39 -16.92 -12.04 0.94
CA ARG A 39 -16.71 -10.59 0.88
C ARG A 39 -17.74 -9.86 1.75
N TRP A 40 -17.30 -8.87 2.53
CA TRP A 40 -18.23 -8.07 3.30
C TRP A 40 -19.24 -7.36 2.39
N SER A 41 -20.50 -7.24 2.84
CA SER A 41 -21.44 -6.32 2.22
C SER A 41 -20.92 -4.87 2.32
N ALA A 42 -21.35 -4.01 1.41
CA ALA A 42 -21.03 -2.58 1.48
C ALA A 42 -21.48 -1.98 2.81
N ASP A 43 -22.67 -2.36 3.32
CA ASP A 43 -23.18 -1.91 4.60
C ASP A 43 -22.28 -2.33 5.78
N ARG A 44 -21.76 -3.56 5.78
CA ARG A 44 -20.82 -4.01 6.83
C ARG A 44 -19.54 -3.18 6.78
N ALA A 45 -18.97 -2.97 5.59
CA ALA A 45 -17.76 -2.17 5.41
C ALA A 45 -17.97 -0.71 5.84
N ASN A 46 -19.11 -0.11 5.46
CA ASN A 46 -19.45 1.26 5.84
C ASN A 46 -19.68 1.40 7.35
N ARG A 47 -20.36 0.44 8.00
CA ARG A 47 -20.47 0.45 9.47
C ARG A 47 -19.13 0.29 10.17
N TRP A 48 -18.26 -0.58 9.68
CA TRP A 48 -16.91 -0.71 10.21
C TRP A 48 -16.13 0.61 10.13
N TYR A 49 -16.19 1.29 8.97
CA TYR A 49 -15.48 2.56 8.77
C TYR A 49 -16.09 3.69 9.59
N ALA A 50 -17.40 3.74 9.72
CA ALA A 50 -18.09 4.74 10.54
C ALA A 50 -17.72 4.66 12.02
N ALA A 51 -17.34 3.47 12.50
CA ALA A 51 -16.85 3.26 13.86
C ALA A 51 -15.38 3.67 14.07
N GLN A 52 -14.64 4.02 13.00
CA GLN A 52 -13.29 4.53 13.11
C GLN A 52 -13.28 6.06 13.24
N HIS A 53 -12.31 6.60 13.99
CA HIS A 53 -11.91 7.99 13.76
C HIS A 53 -11.44 8.15 12.32
N TRP A 54 -11.57 9.34 11.74
CA TRP A 54 -11.01 9.57 10.41
C TRP A 54 -9.52 9.22 10.39
N LEU A 55 -9.14 8.35 9.46
CA LEU A 55 -7.84 7.74 9.41
C LEU A 55 -6.84 8.67 8.72
N VAL A 56 -5.82 9.07 9.46
CA VAL A 56 -4.64 9.76 8.93
C VAL A 56 -3.43 8.93 9.33
N GLY A 57 -2.72 8.46 8.32
CA GLY A 57 -1.65 7.49 8.51
C GLY A 57 -0.38 7.79 7.74
N ALA A 58 0.56 6.89 7.91
CA ALA A 58 1.77 6.81 7.10
C ALA A 58 2.14 5.36 6.85
N ASN A 59 2.79 5.09 5.70
CA ASN A 59 3.53 3.86 5.50
C ASN A 59 4.77 3.89 6.40
N TYR A 60 4.96 2.85 7.18
CA TYR A 60 5.92 2.86 8.26
C TYR A 60 6.88 1.67 8.21
N VAL A 61 8.13 2.02 8.15
CA VAL A 61 9.29 1.19 8.48
C VAL A 61 10.14 2.00 9.47
N THR A 62 10.77 1.35 10.43
CA THR A 62 11.63 2.05 11.39
C THR A 62 12.80 2.73 10.68
N SER A 63 13.19 3.93 11.12
CA SER A 63 14.25 4.71 10.46
C SER A 63 15.62 4.00 10.41
N ASN A 64 15.83 3.01 11.29
CA ASN A 64 17.03 2.18 11.33
C ASN A 64 16.94 0.88 10.51
N ALA A 65 15.82 0.65 9.81
CA ALA A 65 15.65 -0.50 8.91
C ALA A 65 15.61 -0.05 7.44
N VAL A 66 16.23 -0.83 6.54
CA VAL A 66 16.24 -0.57 5.11
C VAL A 66 15.02 -1.16 4.40
N ASN A 67 14.39 -2.15 5.03
CA ASN A 67 13.22 -2.84 4.51
C ASN A 67 12.46 -3.58 5.62
N GLN A 68 11.38 -4.24 5.26
CA GLN A 68 10.50 -4.99 6.16
C GLN A 68 11.19 -6.22 6.80
N LEU A 69 12.20 -6.79 6.16
CA LEU A 69 13.00 -7.86 6.77
C LEU A 69 13.83 -7.31 7.94
N GLU A 70 14.61 -6.25 7.72
CA GLU A 70 15.42 -5.63 8.78
C GLU A 70 14.56 -5.11 9.93
N MET A 71 13.34 -4.63 9.64
CA MET A 71 12.42 -4.17 10.67
C MET A 71 11.96 -5.28 11.62
N PHE A 72 11.77 -6.52 11.12
CA PHE A 72 11.12 -7.58 11.89
C PHE A 72 11.97 -8.83 12.14
N GLN A 73 13.21 -8.92 11.67
CA GLN A 73 14.13 -10.00 12.05
C GLN A 73 14.46 -9.95 13.54
N ALA A 74 14.81 -11.11 14.12
CA ALA A 74 15.05 -11.23 15.56
C ALA A 74 16.23 -10.40 16.05
N ASP A 75 17.29 -10.31 15.24
CA ASP A 75 18.55 -9.64 15.53
C ASP A 75 18.53 -8.12 15.28
N THR A 76 17.52 -7.64 14.54
CA THR A 76 17.41 -6.22 14.16
C THR A 76 16.14 -5.54 14.66
N TYR A 77 15.20 -6.30 15.23
CA TYR A 77 13.95 -5.77 15.78
C TYR A 77 14.19 -4.82 16.96
N ASP A 78 13.83 -3.55 16.78
CA ASP A 78 14.05 -2.50 17.78
C ASP A 78 12.73 -1.93 18.33
N SER A 79 12.22 -2.54 19.39
CA SER A 79 10.97 -2.09 20.04
C SER A 79 11.04 -0.70 20.64
N ARG A 80 12.24 -0.22 21.04
CA ARG A 80 12.43 1.12 21.59
C ARG A 80 12.33 2.17 20.47
N ARG A 81 12.92 1.88 19.31
CA ARG A 81 12.80 2.72 18.12
C ARG A 81 11.35 2.82 17.68
N ILE A 82 10.65 1.70 17.58
CA ILE A 82 9.22 1.64 17.24
C ILE A 82 8.41 2.52 18.21
N ASP A 83 8.61 2.39 19.50
CA ASP A 83 7.91 3.18 20.53
C ASP A 83 8.16 4.67 20.38
N GLY A 84 9.41 5.06 20.20
CA GLY A 84 9.81 6.46 20.00
C GLY A 84 9.18 7.07 18.75
N GLU A 85 9.26 6.38 17.61
CA GLU A 85 8.77 6.87 16.34
C GLU A 85 7.24 6.91 16.27
N LEU A 86 6.53 5.94 16.84
CA LEU A 86 5.06 5.98 16.93
C LEU A 86 4.56 7.06 17.88
N ARG A 87 5.31 7.37 18.94
CA ARG A 87 5.03 8.55 19.79
C ARG A 87 5.16 9.85 18.98
N MET A 88 6.22 10.00 18.17
CA MET A 88 6.41 11.15 17.29
C MET A 88 5.28 11.24 16.25
N ALA A 89 4.90 10.13 15.62
CA ALA A 89 3.78 10.05 14.70
C ALA A 89 2.47 10.53 15.35
N ARG A 90 2.18 10.05 16.55
CA ARG A 90 1.01 10.49 17.32
C ARG A 90 1.02 11.99 17.60
N ALA A 91 2.19 12.54 17.91
CA ALA A 91 2.34 13.96 18.21
C ALA A 91 2.02 14.86 17.02
N ILE A 92 2.07 14.38 15.78
CA ILE A 92 1.66 15.13 14.58
C ILE A 92 0.25 14.76 14.08
N GLY A 93 -0.50 13.94 14.83
CA GLY A 93 -1.91 13.62 14.51
C GLY A 93 -2.14 12.29 13.79
N ILE A 94 -1.10 11.50 13.53
CA ILE A 94 -1.23 10.16 12.94
C ILE A 94 -1.96 9.22 13.92
N ASN A 95 -2.92 8.45 13.41
CA ASN A 95 -3.70 7.47 14.16
C ASN A 95 -3.73 6.08 13.51
N ALA A 96 -3.08 5.91 12.37
CA ALA A 96 -2.90 4.63 11.72
C ALA A 96 -1.51 4.55 11.08
N VAL A 97 -0.97 3.33 10.91
CA VAL A 97 0.24 3.07 10.13
C VAL A 97 0.02 1.88 9.21
N ARG A 98 0.52 1.94 7.99
CA ARG A 98 0.56 0.81 7.07
C ARG A 98 1.93 0.17 7.15
N VAL A 99 1.99 -1.13 7.44
CA VAL A 99 3.21 -1.83 7.85
C VAL A 99 3.38 -3.10 7.04
N PHE A 100 4.48 -3.19 6.32
CA PHE A 100 4.79 -4.31 5.45
C PHE A 100 5.40 -5.47 6.24
N LEU A 101 4.89 -6.66 5.98
CA LEU A 101 5.42 -7.93 6.48
C LEU A 101 6.18 -8.65 5.37
N HIS A 102 6.76 -9.81 5.69
CA HIS A 102 7.49 -10.62 4.71
C HIS A 102 7.36 -12.12 5.03
N ASP A 103 7.07 -12.94 4.02
CA ASP A 103 6.89 -14.39 4.13
C ASP A 103 8.12 -15.11 4.68
N GLN A 104 9.33 -14.67 4.33
CA GLN A 104 10.56 -15.28 4.81
C GLN A 104 10.76 -15.15 6.33
N LEU A 105 10.21 -14.12 6.99
CA LEU A 105 10.22 -14.00 8.44
C LEU A 105 9.42 -15.13 9.11
N TRP A 106 8.34 -15.57 8.45
CA TRP A 106 7.52 -16.68 8.92
C TRP A 106 8.24 -18.01 8.83
N THR A 107 8.99 -18.24 7.75
CA THR A 107 9.76 -19.48 7.56
C THR A 107 10.97 -19.56 8.48
N GLN A 108 11.61 -18.43 8.76
CA GLN A 108 12.81 -18.39 9.60
C GLN A 108 12.49 -18.56 11.08
N ASP A 109 11.54 -17.79 11.62
CA ASP A 109 11.23 -17.75 13.07
C ASP A 109 9.75 -17.41 13.29
N ARG A 110 8.88 -18.36 12.97
CA ARG A 110 7.43 -18.22 13.13
C ARG A 110 7.02 -17.76 14.53
N ALA A 111 7.57 -18.40 15.55
CA ALA A 111 7.24 -18.10 16.94
C ALA A 111 7.73 -16.71 17.37
N GLY A 112 8.95 -16.35 16.97
CA GLY A 112 9.52 -15.03 17.24
C GLY A 112 8.81 -13.92 16.47
N LEU A 113 8.50 -14.12 15.20
CA LEU A 113 7.71 -13.16 14.43
C LEU A 113 6.36 -12.87 15.12
N ARG A 114 5.65 -13.91 15.53
CA ARG A 114 4.37 -13.74 16.24
C ARG A 114 4.53 -12.92 17.53
N ARG A 115 5.60 -13.14 18.31
CA ARG A 115 5.89 -12.34 19.50
C ARG A 115 6.20 -10.89 19.17
N ARG A 116 7.03 -10.65 18.14
CA ARG A 116 7.39 -9.28 17.69
C ARG A 116 6.17 -8.52 17.17
N LEU A 117 5.29 -9.16 16.39
CA LEU A 117 4.05 -8.55 15.93
C LEU A 117 3.09 -8.24 17.09
N ALA A 118 2.97 -9.13 18.07
CA ALA A 118 2.16 -8.85 19.28
C ALA A 118 2.71 -7.65 20.06
N GLN A 119 4.03 -7.55 20.19
CA GLN A 119 4.68 -6.41 20.82
C GLN A 119 4.50 -5.12 20.01
N PHE A 120 4.63 -5.19 18.69
CA PHE A 120 4.37 -4.06 17.81
C PHE A 120 2.93 -3.52 17.96
N VAL A 121 1.93 -4.40 17.90
CA VAL A 121 0.53 -4.02 18.10
C VAL A 121 0.29 -3.41 19.49
N ALA A 122 0.93 -3.95 20.52
CA ALA A 122 0.83 -3.39 21.88
C ALA A 122 1.47 -1.99 21.97
N ILE A 123 2.62 -1.78 21.32
CA ILE A 123 3.28 -0.46 21.24
C ILE A 123 2.39 0.53 20.50
N ALA A 124 1.91 0.18 19.31
CA ALA A 124 1.05 1.03 18.51
C ALA A 124 -0.22 1.45 19.29
N ALA A 125 -0.84 0.50 19.99
CA ALA A 125 -2.03 0.74 20.81
C ALA A 125 -1.78 1.74 21.95
N ARG A 126 -0.60 1.73 22.61
CA ARG A 126 -0.24 2.74 23.63
C ARG A 126 -0.29 4.17 23.06
N HIS A 127 0.08 4.31 21.78
CA HIS A 127 0.04 5.59 21.08
C HIS A 127 -1.30 5.85 20.36
N ARG A 128 -2.32 4.96 20.55
CA ARG A 128 -3.62 5.06 19.86
C ARG A 128 -3.47 5.04 18.34
N ILE A 129 -2.54 4.24 17.83
CA ILE A 129 -2.27 4.02 16.42
C ILE A 129 -2.67 2.59 16.07
N LYS A 130 -3.41 2.41 14.97
CA LYS A 130 -3.82 1.09 14.48
C LYS A 130 -3.00 0.70 13.26
N PRO A 131 -2.35 -0.48 13.24
CA PRO A 131 -1.68 -0.97 12.04
C PRO A 131 -2.66 -1.54 11.01
N LEU A 132 -2.44 -1.20 9.74
CA LEU A 132 -2.89 -1.90 8.55
C LEU A 132 -1.70 -2.71 8.05
N PHE A 133 -1.75 -4.04 8.21
CA PHE A 133 -0.64 -4.89 7.80
C PHE A 133 -0.72 -5.26 6.32
N VAL A 134 0.41 -5.18 5.62
CA VAL A 134 0.57 -5.60 4.23
C VAL A 134 1.27 -6.94 4.21
N PHE A 135 0.69 -7.96 3.55
CA PHE A 135 1.29 -9.29 3.49
C PHE A 135 2.31 -9.42 2.38
N PHE A 136 1.93 -9.05 1.15
CA PHE A 136 2.74 -9.23 -0.04
C PHE A 136 2.99 -7.90 -0.75
N ASP A 137 4.07 -7.86 -1.53
CA ASP A 137 4.53 -6.65 -2.20
C ASP A 137 5.27 -7.00 -3.50
N SER A 138 4.90 -6.37 -4.60
CA SER A 138 5.53 -6.57 -5.91
C SER A 138 6.56 -5.51 -6.27
N CYS A 139 6.91 -4.61 -5.31
CA CYS A 139 7.78 -3.48 -5.59
C CYS A 139 9.26 -3.79 -5.30
N TRP A 140 10.14 -3.23 -6.14
CA TRP A 140 11.59 -3.20 -6.00
C TRP A 140 12.29 -4.56 -6.19
N ASP A 141 13.31 -4.90 -5.35
CA ASP A 141 14.19 -6.05 -5.58
C ASP A 141 13.43 -7.38 -5.50
N PRO A 142 13.35 -8.16 -6.60
CA PRO A 142 12.63 -9.44 -6.63
C PRO A 142 13.35 -10.59 -5.93
N HIS A 143 14.56 -10.37 -5.40
CA HIS A 143 15.38 -11.41 -4.78
C HIS A 143 15.68 -11.15 -3.30
N PRO A 144 14.63 -11.20 -2.42
CA PRO A 144 14.80 -11.01 -0.99
C PRO A 144 15.71 -12.07 -0.36
N ARG A 145 16.51 -11.68 0.62
CA ARG A 145 17.39 -12.58 1.37
C ARG A 145 17.31 -12.30 2.85
N MET A 146 17.13 -13.35 3.63
CA MET A 146 17.20 -13.27 5.09
C MET A 146 18.61 -12.97 5.59
N GLY A 147 18.70 -12.55 6.85
CA GLY A 147 19.96 -12.19 7.51
C GLY A 147 20.32 -10.72 7.31
N ARG A 148 21.60 -10.41 7.39
CA ARG A 148 22.09 -9.04 7.28
C ARG A 148 21.67 -8.42 5.94
N GLN A 149 20.86 -7.37 6.03
CA GLN A 149 20.42 -6.63 4.86
C GLN A 149 21.57 -5.79 4.28
N ARG A 150 21.55 -5.58 2.97
CA ARG A 150 22.50 -4.66 2.32
C ARG A 150 22.26 -3.25 2.83
N ALA A 151 23.33 -2.48 3.02
CA ALA A 151 23.20 -1.05 3.26
C ALA A 151 22.45 -0.39 2.08
N PRO A 152 21.65 0.65 2.33
CA PRO A 152 21.03 1.40 1.25
C PRO A 152 22.10 2.00 0.35
N ARG A 153 21.84 2.07 -0.95
CA ARG A 153 22.71 2.79 -1.88
C ARG A 153 22.60 4.29 -1.55
N PRO A 154 23.72 4.97 -1.20
CA PRO A 154 23.66 6.36 -0.81
C PRO A 154 23.02 7.23 -1.91
N GLY A 155 22.11 8.12 -1.53
CA GLY A 155 21.47 9.04 -2.44
C GLY A 155 20.40 8.43 -3.35
N ILE A 156 19.96 7.19 -3.11
CA ILE A 156 18.96 6.50 -3.93
C ILE A 156 17.74 6.09 -3.09
N HIS A 157 16.59 6.57 -3.51
CA HIS A 157 15.28 6.29 -2.93
C HIS A 157 15.04 4.79 -2.79
N ASN A 158 14.71 4.34 -1.59
CA ASN A 158 14.20 3.01 -1.26
C ASN A 158 15.00 1.84 -1.85
N SER A 159 16.32 2.02 -2.01
CA SER A 159 17.18 1.12 -2.77
C SER A 159 17.48 -0.23 -2.10
N GLY A 160 17.01 -0.45 -0.89
CA GLY A 160 17.15 -1.71 -0.17
C GLY A 160 15.83 -2.44 0.05
N TRP A 161 14.73 -1.95 -0.52
CA TRP A 161 13.41 -2.57 -0.40
C TRP A 161 13.33 -3.85 -1.24
N VAL A 162 12.58 -4.85 -0.76
CA VAL A 162 12.49 -6.17 -1.38
C VAL A 162 11.04 -6.63 -1.53
N GLN A 163 10.78 -7.42 -2.55
CA GLN A 163 9.46 -8.02 -2.80
C GLN A 163 9.13 -9.14 -1.81
N SER A 164 7.85 -9.36 -1.55
CA SER A 164 7.31 -10.50 -0.81
C SER A 164 6.03 -11.02 -1.52
N PRO A 165 5.97 -12.29 -1.95
CA PRO A 165 7.11 -13.20 -2.05
C PRO A 165 8.08 -12.76 -3.15
N GLY A 166 9.34 -13.14 -3.01
CA GLY A 166 10.32 -12.90 -4.08
C GLY A 166 10.05 -13.75 -5.32
N ALA A 167 10.67 -13.37 -6.44
CA ALA A 167 10.46 -13.96 -7.77
C ALA A 167 10.58 -15.49 -7.79
N ASP A 168 11.58 -16.05 -7.09
CA ASP A 168 11.81 -17.50 -7.04
C ASP A 168 10.66 -18.23 -6.33
N ARG A 169 10.08 -17.61 -5.30
CA ARG A 169 9.00 -18.19 -4.48
C ARG A 169 7.62 -18.03 -5.13
N LEU A 170 7.45 -16.98 -5.90
CA LEU A 170 6.19 -16.71 -6.59
C LEU A 170 5.81 -17.81 -7.59
N SER A 171 6.79 -18.47 -8.22
CA SER A 171 6.56 -19.58 -9.16
C SER A 171 6.65 -20.97 -8.52
N ASP A 172 7.05 -21.06 -7.25
CA ASP A 172 7.21 -22.34 -6.54
C ASP A 172 5.86 -22.82 -5.99
N ARG A 173 5.24 -23.78 -6.67
CA ARG A 173 3.96 -24.37 -6.23
C ARG A 173 4.03 -25.02 -4.85
N ALA A 174 5.18 -25.59 -4.45
CA ALA A 174 5.34 -26.16 -3.14
C ALA A 174 5.37 -25.06 -2.06
N TYR A 175 5.90 -23.88 -2.41
CA TYR A 175 5.94 -22.74 -1.51
C TYR A 175 4.58 -22.06 -1.31
N THR A 176 3.61 -22.28 -2.20
CA THR A 176 2.23 -21.77 -2.05
C THR A 176 1.61 -22.17 -0.70
N ARG A 177 1.91 -23.39 -0.22
CA ARG A 177 1.47 -23.83 1.12
C ARG A 177 2.10 -23.00 2.25
N VAL A 178 3.35 -22.62 2.09
CA VAL A 178 4.05 -21.75 3.06
C VAL A 178 3.41 -20.36 3.10
N LEU A 179 3.07 -19.80 1.93
CA LEU A 179 2.36 -18.52 1.84
C LEU A 179 0.98 -18.58 2.49
N HIS A 180 0.24 -19.68 2.26
CA HIS A 180 -1.03 -19.92 2.95
C HIS A 180 -0.86 -19.94 4.48
N ASP A 181 0.08 -20.74 4.97
CA ASP A 181 0.33 -20.88 6.41
C ASP A 181 0.80 -19.55 7.06
N TYR A 182 1.53 -18.74 6.31
CA TYR A 182 1.95 -17.42 6.72
C TYR A 182 0.74 -16.47 6.87
N VAL A 183 -0.09 -16.33 5.84
CA VAL A 183 -1.27 -15.46 5.86
C VAL A 183 -2.23 -15.88 6.98
N VAL A 184 -2.63 -17.15 6.97
CA VAL A 184 -3.58 -17.72 7.95
C VAL A 184 -3.01 -17.64 9.36
N GLY A 185 -1.74 -17.98 9.55
CA GLY A 185 -1.11 -18.02 10.87
C GLY A 185 -0.94 -16.65 11.51
N VAL A 186 -0.58 -15.62 10.72
CA VAL A 186 -0.51 -14.23 11.20
C VAL A 186 -1.92 -13.71 11.51
N MET A 187 -2.87 -13.87 10.61
CA MET A 187 -4.22 -13.37 10.80
C MET A 187 -4.94 -14.04 11.99
N ASN A 188 -4.79 -15.34 12.18
CA ASN A 188 -5.38 -16.07 13.30
C ASN A 188 -4.96 -15.51 14.66
N GLN A 189 -3.73 -14.98 14.76
CA GLN A 189 -3.26 -14.39 16.01
C GLN A 189 -4.05 -13.13 16.39
N PHE A 190 -4.52 -12.36 15.40
CA PHE A 190 -5.16 -11.06 15.60
C PHE A 190 -6.61 -11.03 15.12
N ARG A 191 -7.21 -12.14 14.74
CA ARG A 191 -8.54 -12.19 14.10
C ARG A 191 -9.65 -11.48 14.87
N HIS A 192 -9.53 -11.35 16.18
CA HIS A 192 -10.48 -10.67 17.07
C HIS A 192 -9.88 -9.43 17.75
N ASP A 193 -8.69 -8.99 17.35
CA ASP A 193 -7.99 -7.87 17.96
C ASP A 193 -8.37 -6.55 17.30
N GLN A 194 -9.19 -5.75 17.98
CA GLN A 194 -9.64 -4.43 17.49
C GLN A 194 -8.50 -3.38 17.36
N ARG A 195 -7.31 -3.68 17.89
CA ARG A 195 -6.13 -2.82 17.73
C ARG A 195 -5.55 -2.88 16.32
N VAL A 196 -5.81 -3.96 15.57
CA VAL A 196 -5.43 -4.10 14.15
C VAL A 196 -6.53 -3.47 13.29
N LEU A 197 -6.14 -2.58 12.38
CA LEU A 197 -7.06 -1.85 11.52
C LEU A 197 -7.63 -2.73 10.41
N GLY A 198 -6.78 -3.47 9.71
CA GLY A 198 -7.14 -4.28 8.56
C GLY A 198 -5.95 -5.04 7.99
N TRP A 199 -6.19 -5.73 6.88
CA TRP A 199 -5.23 -6.56 6.19
C TRP A 199 -5.19 -6.16 4.71
N ASP A 200 -4.06 -5.61 4.29
CA ASP A 200 -3.74 -5.35 2.89
C ASP A 200 -3.00 -6.56 2.33
N LEU A 201 -3.65 -7.29 1.46
CA LEU A 201 -3.17 -8.61 1.06
C LEU A 201 -2.04 -8.55 0.05
N TRP A 202 -2.00 -7.49 -0.77
CA TRP A 202 -0.94 -7.32 -1.76
C TRP A 202 -0.78 -5.85 -2.14
N ASN A 203 0.43 -5.34 -1.98
CA ASN A 203 0.83 -4.01 -2.45
C ASN A 203 1.20 -4.07 -3.95
N GLU A 204 0.57 -3.21 -4.75
CA GLU A 204 0.90 -3.00 -6.17
C GLU A 204 1.20 -4.31 -6.93
N PRO A 205 0.25 -5.24 -6.99
CA PRO A 205 0.47 -6.61 -7.46
C PRO A 205 0.99 -6.72 -8.90
N ASP A 206 0.73 -5.72 -9.74
CA ASP A 206 1.16 -5.61 -11.13
C ASP A 206 2.31 -4.61 -11.35
N ASN A 207 2.97 -4.14 -10.27
CA ASN A 207 4.11 -3.24 -10.39
C ASN A 207 5.26 -3.90 -11.19
N PRO A 208 5.71 -3.31 -12.30
CA PRO A 208 6.73 -3.93 -13.16
C PRO A 208 8.15 -3.85 -12.58
N ALA A 209 8.36 -3.15 -11.46
CA ALA A 209 9.66 -2.92 -10.83
C ALA A 209 10.74 -2.49 -11.86
N PRO A 210 10.57 -1.37 -12.58
CA PRO A 210 11.39 -1.01 -13.74
C PRO A 210 12.88 -0.89 -13.42
N GLN A 211 13.23 -0.54 -12.18
CA GLN A 211 14.62 -0.46 -11.70
C GLN A 211 15.29 -1.83 -11.64
N TYR A 212 14.52 -2.91 -11.66
CA TYR A 212 14.95 -4.31 -11.60
C TYR A 212 14.54 -5.11 -12.85
N ALA A 213 14.15 -4.44 -13.93
CA ALA A 213 13.63 -5.08 -15.16
C ALA A 213 14.55 -6.16 -15.75
N SER A 214 15.87 -6.08 -15.53
CA SER A 214 16.85 -7.07 -15.99
C SER A 214 16.83 -8.40 -15.22
N VAL A 215 16.28 -8.39 -13.99
CA VAL A 215 16.22 -9.55 -13.08
C VAL A 215 14.79 -9.88 -12.64
N GLU A 216 13.82 -9.03 -12.98
CA GLU A 216 12.42 -9.22 -12.68
C GLU A 216 11.81 -10.31 -13.60
N ARG A 217 10.84 -11.04 -13.11
CA ARG A 217 10.08 -12.02 -13.88
C ARG A 217 9.15 -11.36 -14.88
N ARG A 218 9.17 -11.82 -16.12
CA ARG A 218 8.27 -11.33 -17.19
C ARG A 218 6.82 -11.77 -16.99
N ASP A 219 6.60 -12.89 -16.31
CA ASP A 219 5.29 -13.48 -16.03
C ASP A 219 4.74 -13.15 -14.64
N LYS A 220 5.37 -12.19 -13.92
CA LYS A 220 4.98 -11.81 -12.55
C LYS A 220 3.50 -11.46 -12.44
N GLU A 221 3.01 -10.57 -13.30
CA GLU A 221 1.61 -10.12 -13.26
C GLU A 221 0.63 -11.28 -13.38
N GLU A 222 0.87 -12.23 -14.30
CA GLU A 222 -0.01 -13.40 -14.48
C GLU A 222 0.02 -14.35 -13.28
N LEU A 223 1.21 -14.57 -12.70
CA LEU A 223 1.36 -15.37 -11.48
C LEU A 223 0.62 -14.72 -10.31
N VAL A 224 0.78 -13.42 -10.13
CA VAL A 224 0.09 -12.68 -9.06
C VAL A 224 -1.41 -12.63 -9.30
N ALA A 225 -1.86 -12.40 -10.54
CA ALA A 225 -3.28 -12.43 -10.89
C ALA A 225 -3.94 -13.80 -10.63
N THR A 226 -3.16 -14.88 -10.66
CA THR A 226 -3.60 -16.23 -10.31
C THR A 226 -3.60 -16.46 -8.79
N LEU A 227 -2.63 -15.89 -8.07
CA LEU A 227 -2.44 -16.12 -6.65
C LEU A 227 -3.30 -15.19 -5.77
N LEU A 228 -3.51 -13.93 -6.17
CA LEU A 228 -4.24 -12.94 -5.38
C LEU A 228 -5.65 -13.39 -4.96
N PRO A 229 -6.48 -13.98 -5.83
CA PRO A 229 -7.78 -14.53 -5.40
C PRO A 229 -7.64 -15.60 -4.32
N GLN A 230 -6.64 -16.48 -4.43
CA GLN A 230 -6.39 -17.51 -3.42
C GLN A 230 -5.97 -16.90 -2.07
N VAL A 231 -5.15 -15.84 -2.10
CA VAL A 231 -4.76 -15.11 -0.87
C VAL A 231 -6.00 -14.51 -0.18
N PHE A 232 -6.94 -13.96 -0.94
CA PHE A 232 -8.22 -13.50 -0.40
C PHE A 232 -9.03 -14.64 0.20
N GLU A 233 -9.09 -15.80 -0.44
CA GLU A 233 -9.77 -17.00 0.10
C GLU A 233 -9.13 -17.47 1.41
N TRP A 234 -7.81 -17.56 1.48
CA TRP A 234 -7.08 -17.93 2.70
C TRP A 234 -7.37 -16.94 3.84
N ALA A 235 -7.28 -15.64 3.54
CA ALA A 235 -7.56 -14.59 4.52
C ALA A 235 -9.01 -14.64 5.03
N ARG A 236 -9.98 -14.91 4.13
CA ARG A 236 -11.39 -15.02 4.51
C ARG A 236 -11.68 -16.25 5.37
N SER A 237 -10.96 -17.35 5.14
CA SER A 237 -11.12 -18.58 5.94
C SER A 237 -10.84 -18.35 7.44
N VAL A 238 -10.06 -17.32 7.77
CA VAL A 238 -9.76 -16.95 9.16
C VAL A 238 -10.96 -16.32 9.87
N ASN A 239 -11.95 -15.80 9.14
CA ASN A 239 -13.12 -15.10 9.68
C ASN A 239 -12.75 -13.97 10.65
N ALA A 240 -11.82 -13.10 10.26
CA ALA A 240 -11.36 -11.96 11.04
C ALA A 240 -12.42 -10.86 11.12
N ILE A 241 -12.38 -10.09 12.22
CA ILE A 241 -13.25 -8.90 12.38
C ILE A 241 -12.76 -7.68 11.60
N GLN A 242 -11.57 -7.73 11.05
CA GLN A 242 -10.96 -6.68 10.27
C GLN A 242 -11.23 -6.88 8.78
N PRO A 243 -11.33 -5.79 7.98
CA PRO A 243 -11.52 -5.86 6.53
C PRO A 243 -10.25 -6.32 5.81
N LEU A 244 -10.48 -6.89 4.62
CA LEU A 244 -9.45 -7.26 3.65
C LEU A 244 -9.43 -6.26 2.50
N THR A 245 -8.25 -5.96 1.98
CA THR A 245 -8.06 -5.09 0.82
C THR A 245 -6.83 -5.48 0.01
N SER A 246 -6.74 -4.97 -1.21
CA SER A 246 -5.54 -4.82 -2.02
C SER A 246 -5.77 -3.58 -2.90
N GLY A 247 -4.86 -2.62 -2.85
CA GLY A 247 -5.08 -1.28 -3.39
C GLY A 247 -4.77 -1.17 -4.89
N VAL A 248 -5.64 -0.51 -5.64
CA VAL A 248 -5.37 -0.09 -7.02
C VAL A 248 -4.42 1.11 -7.04
N TRP A 249 -3.52 1.18 -8.00
CA TRP A 249 -2.49 2.23 -8.02
C TRP A 249 -2.26 2.85 -9.39
N ASP A 250 -2.48 2.12 -10.51
CA ASP A 250 -2.27 2.58 -11.87
C ASP A 250 -3.49 2.33 -12.76
N GLY A 251 -3.57 3.01 -13.89
CA GLY A 251 -4.58 2.82 -14.91
C GLY A 251 -5.92 3.51 -14.64
N PHE A 252 -6.98 2.95 -15.23
CA PHE A 252 -8.34 3.47 -15.15
C PHE A 252 -9.20 2.58 -14.26
N TRP A 253 -9.89 3.17 -13.28
CA TRP A 253 -10.63 2.41 -12.28
C TRP A 253 -12.15 2.52 -12.42
N GLY A 254 -12.64 3.65 -12.90
CA GLY A 254 -14.08 3.94 -13.04
C GLY A 254 -14.76 3.22 -14.19
N ASP A 255 -14.07 3.02 -15.31
CA ASP A 255 -14.60 2.42 -16.52
C ASP A 255 -14.24 0.92 -16.59
N PRO A 256 -15.22 0.00 -16.47
CA PRO A 256 -14.97 -1.44 -16.56
C PRO A 256 -14.33 -1.90 -17.88
N GLY A 257 -14.57 -1.17 -18.98
CA GLY A 257 -14.01 -1.50 -20.30
C GLY A 257 -12.54 -1.11 -20.46
N ARG A 258 -12.03 -0.25 -19.58
CA ARG A 258 -10.64 0.24 -19.60
C ARG A 258 -9.82 -0.26 -18.41
N ARG A 259 -10.48 -0.86 -17.43
CA ARG A 259 -9.86 -1.37 -16.21
C ARG A 259 -8.99 -2.58 -16.53
N SER A 260 -7.77 -2.64 -15.99
CA SER A 260 -6.93 -3.83 -16.08
C SER A 260 -7.57 -5.01 -15.34
N ARG A 261 -7.17 -6.24 -15.72
CA ARG A 261 -7.60 -7.46 -15.01
C ARG A 261 -7.22 -7.38 -13.53
N MET A 262 -6.02 -6.91 -13.22
CA MET A 262 -5.54 -6.80 -11.85
C MET A 262 -6.37 -5.80 -11.03
N ALA A 263 -6.59 -4.61 -11.54
CA ALA A 263 -7.45 -3.62 -10.87
C ALA A 263 -8.88 -4.15 -10.68
N GLY A 264 -9.40 -4.93 -11.63
CA GLY A 264 -10.68 -5.63 -11.48
C GLY A 264 -10.69 -6.56 -10.27
N LEU A 265 -9.69 -7.45 -10.16
CA LEU A 265 -9.55 -8.39 -9.03
C LEU A 265 -9.45 -7.65 -7.69
N GLN A 266 -8.60 -6.61 -7.61
CA GLN A 266 -8.40 -5.83 -6.39
C GLN A 266 -9.72 -5.18 -5.92
N LEU A 267 -10.45 -4.53 -6.82
CA LEU A 267 -11.70 -3.84 -6.50
C LEU A 267 -12.85 -4.81 -6.18
N GLU A 268 -12.94 -5.94 -6.88
CA GLU A 268 -14.01 -6.93 -6.69
C GLU A 268 -13.83 -7.76 -5.41
N LEU A 269 -12.58 -8.02 -5.00
CA LEU A 269 -12.29 -8.86 -3.85
C LEU A 269 -12.22 -8.07 -2.53
N SER A 270 -11.94 -6.78 -2.56
CA SER A 270 -11.70 -5.96 -1.36
C SER A 270 -12.98 -5.61 -0.60
N ASP A 271 -12.94 -5.68 0.72
CA ASP A 271 -14.03 -5.26 1.61
C ASP A 271 -14.12 -3.74 1.69
N VAL A 272 -12.98 -3.07 1.79
CA VAL A 272 -12.80 -1.62 1.69
C VAL A 272 -11.93 -1.33 0.48
N ILE A 273 -12.21 -0.26 -0.23
CA ILE A 273 -11.44 0.13 -1.41
C ILE A 273 -10.18 0.88 -0.95
N THR A 274 -9.02 0.38 -1.34
CA THR A 274 -7.78 1.12 -1.14
C THR A 274 -7.16 1.51 -2.49
N PHE A 275 -6.46 2.63 -2.52
CA PHE A 275 -5.82 3.12 -3.73
C PHE A 275 -4.57 3.94 -3.41
N HIS A 276 -3.68 4.09 -4.39
CA HIS A 276 -2.55 5.01 -4.34
C HIS A 276 -2.79 6.20 -5.27
N SER A 277 -2.38 7.38 -4.85
CA SER A 277 -2.41 8.56 -5.70
C SER A 277 -1.36 9.56 -5.28
N TYR A 278 -0.31 9.67 -6.07
CA TYR A 278 0.71 10.71 -5.95
C TYR A 278 0.43 11.93 -6.82
N ALA A 279 -0.79 12.01 -7.31
CA ALA A 279 -1.25 13.05 -8.20
C ALA A 279 -1.54 14.39 -7.47
N MET A 280 -1.67 15.44 -8.23
CA MET A 280 -2.10 16.76 -7.76
C MET A 280 -3.53 16.69 -7.16
N PRO A 281 -3.92 17.68 -6.33
CA PRO A 281 -5.22 17.67 -5.63
C PRO A 281 -6.45 17.47 -6.51
N VAL A 282 -6.47 18.02 -7.72
CA VAL A 282 -7.59 17.89 -8.66
C VAL A 282 -7.71 16.45 -9.16
N GLU A 283 -6.60 15.85 -9.54
CA GLU A 283 -6.58 14.45 -9.98
C GLU A 283 -6.86 13.48 -8.83
N PHE A 284 -6.39 13.79 -7.63
CA PHE A 284 -6.74 13.02 -6.43
C PHE A 284 -8.25 13.00 -6.18
N ALA A 285 -8.93 14.13 -6.33
CA ALA A 285 -10.39 14.19 -6.22
C ALA A 285 -11.07 13.36 -7.32
N SER A 286 -10.60 13.42 -8.56
CA SER A 286 -11.10 12.60 -9.67
C SER A 286 -10.95 11.10 -9.39
N ARG A 287 -9.85 10.66 -8.77
CA ARG A 287 -9.67 9.24 -8.37
C ARG A 287 -10.70 8.79 -7.34
N ILE A 288 -11.08 9.66 -6.41
CA ILE A 288 -12.16 9.37 -5.46
C ILE A 288 -13.49 9.20 -6.20
N ASP A 289 -13.79 10.08 -7.16
CA ASP A 289 -15.03 10.02 -7.95
C ASP A 289 -15.10 8.76 -8.82
N GLU A 290 -13.98 8.33 -9.42
CA GLU A 290 -13.90 7.06 -10.17
C GLU A 290 -14.29 5.85 -9.30
N LEU A 291 -13.96 5.87 -8.02
CA LEU A 291 -14.20 4.77 -7.09
C LEU A 291 -15.52 4.87 -6.32
N ALA A 292 -16.19 6.00 -6.36
CA ALA A 292 -17.41 6.26 -5.59
C ALA A 292 -18.54 5.28 -5.90
N SER A 293 -18.63 4.81 -7.15
CA SER A 293 -19.67 3.85 -7.60
C SER A 293 -19.62 2.50 -6.89
N TRP A 294 -18.51 2.15 -6.24
CA TRP A 294 -18.40 0.93 -5.45
C TRP A 294 -19.19 0.97 -4.15
N GLY A 295 -19.62 2.16 -3.67
CA GLY A 295 -20.43 2.34 -2.46
C GLY A 295 -19.76 1.85 -1.16
N ARG A 296 -18.42 1.77 -1.15
CA ARG A 296 -17.61 1.26 -0.05
C ARG A 296 -16.70 2.33 0.54
N PRO A 297 -16.26 2.18 1.81
CA PRO A 297 -15.28 3.10 2.36
C PRO A 297 -13.99 3.06 1.54
N MET A 298 -13.31 4.21 1.46
CA MET A 298 -12.09 4.37 0.71
C MET A 298 -10.92 4.78 1.61
N LEU A 299 -9.73 4.22 1.34
CA LEU A 299 -8.47 4.64 1.93
C LEU A 299 -7.46 4.89 0.81
N CYS A 300 -6.92 6.09 0.72
CA CYS A 300 -5.71 6.33 -0.05
C CYS A 300 -4.52 5.85 0.79
N THR A 301 -4.01 4.67 0.48
CA THR A 301 -2.95 4.01 1.26
C THR A 301 -1.55 4.50 0.92
N GLU A 302 -1.41 5.29 -0.15
CA GLU A 302 -0.18 6.01 -0.46
C GLU A 302 -0.48 7.33 -1.16
N TYR A 303 0.03 8.42 -0.60
CA TYR A 303 0.07 9.74 -1.22
C TYR A 303 1.30 10.51 -0.73
N MET A 304 1.45 11.71 -1.20
CA MET A 304 2.50 12.67 -0.91
C MET A 304 3.79 12.41 -1.69
N ALA A 305 3.95 13.20 -2.72
CA ALA A 305 5.18 13.37 -3.50
C ALA A 305 5.31 14.88 -3.75
N ARG A 306 5.97 15.60 -2.83
CA ARG A 306 5.90 17.06 -2.77
C ARG A 306 6.30 17.75 -4.06
N THR A 307 7.40 17.34 -4.67
CA THR A 307 7.88 17.91 -5.94
C THR A 307 6.95 17.66 -7.13
N LEU A 308 5.98 16.73 -7.01
CA LEU A 308 4.92 16.47 -7.98
C LEU A 308 3.60 17.17 -7.63
N GLY A 309 3.57 17.96 -6.55
CA GLY A 309 2.38 18.69 -6.11
C GLY A 309 1.40 17.92 -5.25
N SER A 310 1.69 16.64 -4.95
CA SER A 310 0.94 15.86 -3.96
C SER A 310 1.47 16.19 -2.56
N THR A 311 0.80 17.06 -1.84
CA THR A 311 1.23 17.59 -0.54
C THR A 311 0.21 17.32 0.56
N VAL A 312 0.61 17.41 1.81
CA VAL A 312 -0.28 17.26 2.97
C VAL A 312 -1.41 18.29 2.92
N GLU A 313 -1.07 19.56 2.67
CA GLU A 313 -2.02 20.67 2.62
C GLU A 313 -2.98 20.56 1.44
N GLY A 314 -2.53 20.02 0.32
CA GLY A 314 -3.35 19.87 -0.88
C GLY A 314 -4.32 18.68 -0.78
N ILE A 315 -3.86 17.55 -0.24
CA ILE A 315 -4.57 16.27 -0.28
C ILE A 315 -5.49 16.07 0.94
N LEU A 316 -5.00 16.29 2.17
CA LEU A 316 -5.77 15.94 3.38
C LEU A 316 -7.11 16.66 3.51
N PRO A 317 -7.28 17.95 3.14
CA PRO A 317 -8.59 18.60 3.18
C PRO A 317 -9.60 17.94 2.25
N ILE A 318 -9.18 17.48 1.07
CA ILE A 318 -10.03 16.76 0.11
C ILE A 318 -10.38 15.38 0.69
N ALA A 319 -9.39 14.61 1.12
CA ALA A 319 -9.59 13.30 1.73
C ALA A 319 -10.58 13.37 2.91
N ARG A 320 -10.45 14.38 3.78
CA ARG A 320 -11.38 14.59 4.88
C ARG A 320 -12.80 14.89 4.42
N ARG A 321 -12.98 15.76 3.42
CA ARG A 321 -14.30 16.12 2.87
C ARG A 321 -15.04 14.89 2.35
N HIS A 322 -14.33 14.02 1.66
CA HIS A 322 -14.87 12.79 1.09
C HIS A 322 -14.84 11.60 2.07
N ARG A 323 -14.40 11.81 3.32
CA ARG A 323 -14.22 10.75 4.32
C ARG A 323 -13.31 9.61 3.85
N VAL A 324 -12.31 9.92 3.05
CA VAL A 324 -11.27 8.98 2.63
C VAL A 324 -10.16 8.98 3.67
N GLY A 325 -9.76 7.83 4.19
CA GLY A 325 -8.54 7.71 4.99
C GLY A 325 -7.32 7.97 4.11
N ALA A 326 -6.25 8.61 4.64
CA ALA A 326 -5.11 8.94 3.82
C ALA A 326 -3.77 8.68 4.54
N PHE A 327 -2.86 7.96 3.85
CA PHE A 327 -1.57 7.53 4.39
C PHE A 327 -0.44 8.06 3.50
N THR A 328 0.47 8.82 4.08
CA THR A 328 1.68 9.26 3.37
C THR A 328 2.59 8.07 3.07
N TRP A 329 3.36 8.14 1.96
CA TRP A 329 4.53 7.28 1.83
C TRP A 329 5.67 7.89 2.65
N GLY A 330 6.27 7.06 3.56
CA GLY A 330 7.30 7.52 4.48
C GLY A 330 6.77 8.28 5.70
N LEU A 331 7.48 8.12 6.82
CA LEU A 331 7.16 8.76 8.08
C LEU A 331 8.39 9.45 8.69
N VAL A 332 9.44 8.68 8.97
CA VAL A 332 10.68 9.16 9.59
C VAL A 332 11.83 8.91 8.64
N ALA A 333 12.53 9.96 8.25
CA ALA A 333 13.69 9.86 7.39
C ALA A 333 14.77 8.93 7.99
N GLY A 334 15.19 7.95 7.19
CA GLY A 334 16.09 6.92 7.66
C GLY A 334 16.76 6.14 6.54
N LYS A 335 17.06 4.87 6.79
CA LYS A 335 17.77 4.00 5.83
C LYS A 335 17.02 3.78 4.52
N THR A 336 15.70 3.89 4.49
CA THR A 336 14.90 3.81 3.25
C THR A 336 15.18 4.96 2.29
N GLN A 337 15.66 6.09 2.80
CA GLN A 337 15.91 7.30 2.01
C GLN A 337 14.69 7.76 1.20
N THR A 338 13.49 7.56 1.71
CA THR A 338 12.22 7.91 1.05
C THR A 338 12.01 9.41 0.92
N PHE A 339 12.80 10.23 1.61
CA PHE A 339 12.86 11.67 1.40
C PHE A 339 13.49 12.10 0.06
N LEU A 340 14.16 11.16 -0.65
CA LEU A 340 14.73 11.39 -1.97
C LEU A 340 13.66 11.14 -3.05
N PRO A 341 13.68 11.88 -4.18
CA PRO A 341 12.79 11.64 -5.32
C PRO A 341 13.11 10.33 -6.06
N TRP A 342 12.15 9.85 -6.85
CA TRP A 342 12.31 8.61 -7.63
C TRP A 342 13.38 8.69 -8.72
N ASP A 343 13.62 9.89 -9.30
CA ASP A 343 14.69 10.11 -10.28
C ASP A 343 16.10 9.91 -9.71
N SER A 344 16.22 9.74 -8.38
CA SER A 344 17.47 9.34 -7.71
C SER A 344 18.03 8.01 -8.23
N TRP A 345 17.19 7.15 -8.83
CA TRP A 345 17.63 5.93 -9.48
C TRP A 345 18.41 6.17 -10.77
N GLU A 346 18.16 7.28 -11.43
CA GLU A 346 18.91 7.74 -12.62
C GLU A 346 20.09 8.63 -12.23
N ARG A 347 19.88 9.49 -11.22
CA ARG A 347 20.86 10.49 -10.74
C ARG A 347 20.87 10.51 -9.21
N PRO A 348 21.77 9.72 -8.57
CA PRO A 348 21.86 9.70 -7.12
C PRO A 348 22.13 11.07 -6.50
N TYR A 349 21.41 11.38 -5.42
CA TYR A 349 21.53 12.63 -4.67
C TYR A 349 22.69 12.52 -3.66
N LEU A 350 23.84 13.09 -3.99
CA LEU A 350 24.99 13.15 -3.07
C LEU A 350 24.79 14.19 -1.94
N ILE A 351 23.89 15.14 -2.16
CA ILE A 351 23.47 16.16 -1.21
C ILE A 351 21.94 16.05 -1.07
N PRO A 352 21.38 16.14 0.14
CA PRO A 352 19.93 16.11 0.31
C PRO A 352 19.24 17.13 -0.58
N PRO A 353 18.08 16.78 -1.22
CA PRO A 353 17.35 17.71 -2.06
C PRO A 353 16.84 18.90 -1.24
N ALA A 354 16.64 20.03 -1.91
CA ALA A 354 16.09 21.24 -1.29
C ALA A 354 14.68 21.02 -0.72
N GLU A 355 13.89 20.13 -1.36
CA GLU A 355 12.60 19.68 -0.89
C GLU A 355 12.56 18.16 -0.79
N TRP A 356 12.16 17.65 0.39
CA TRP A 356 11.95 16.21 0.60
C TRP A 356 10.73 15.72 -0.18
N PHE A 357 10.92 14.60 -0.86
CA PHE A 357 9.88 14.00 -1.68
C PHE A 357 8.75 13.41 -0.83
N HIS A 358 9.11 12.52 0.07
CA HIS A 358 8.23 11.94 1.08
C HIS A 358 8.69 12.33 2.50
N ASP A 359 8.49 11.46 3.45
CA ASP A 359 8.82 11.60 4.88
C ASP A 359 8.28 12.89 5.55
N LEU A 360 7.86 12.74 6.77
CA LEU A 360 7.25 13.80 7.56
C LEU A 360 8.18 14.33 8.67
N LEU A 361 9.06 13.46 9.18
CA LEU A 361 9.85 13.70 10.38
C LEU A 361 11.33 13.43 10.12
N HIS A 362 12.16 14.26 10.72
CA HIS A 362 13.57 13.94 10.94
C HIS A 362 13.72 12.80 11.96
N ALA A 363 14.87 12.15 12.01
CA ALA A 363 15.15 11.04 12.93
C ALA A 363 15.06 11.46 14.43
N ASP A 364 15.21 12.75 14.73
CA ASP A 364 15.05 13.33 16.06
C ASP A 364 13.59 13.70 16.40
N GLY A 365 12.67 13.50 15.47
CA GLY A 365 11.23 13.75 15.62
C GLY A 365 10.79 15.16 15.27
N ARG A 366 11.69 16.05 14.85
CA ARG A 366 11.27 17.35 14.32
C ARG A 366 10.52 17.17 13.01
N PRO A 367 9.36 17.83 12.83
CA PRO A 367 8.72 17.84 11.52
C PRO A 367 9.64 18.43 10.45
N TYR A 368 9.68 17.79 9.27
CA TYR A 368 10.37 18.38 8.12
C TYR A 368 9.71 19.71 7.73
N ARG A 369 8.38 19.74 7.64
CA ARG A 369 7.60 20.98 7.48
C ARG A 369 6.65 21.13 8.65
N ALA A 370 6.74 22.27 9.33
CA ALA A 370 5.88 22.59 10.47
C ALA A 370 4.39 22.65 10.04
N ASP A 371 4.13 23.13 8.82
CA ASP A 371 2.78 23.28 8.26
C ASP A 371 2.12 21.91 7.98
N ASP A 372 2.88 20.90 7.50
CA ASP A 372 2.39 19.53 7.37
C ASP A 372 1.86 19.02 8.71
N ALA A 373 2.68 19.11 9.77
CA ALA A 373 2.32 18.68 11.12
C ALA A 373 1.14 19.48 11.69
N ALA A 374 1.10 20.78 11.48
CA ALA A 374 0.00 21.65 11.92
C ALA A 374 -1.31 21.28 11.22
N THR A 375 -1.26 21.04 9.90
CA THR A 375 -2.42 20.63 9.10
C THR A 375 -2.95 19.27 9.55
N MET A 376 -2.09 18.27 9.74
CA MET A 376 -2.47 16.96 10.23
C MET A 376 -3.15 17.06 11.62
N LYS A 377 -2.54 17.76 12.57
CA LYS A 377 -3.12 17.98 13.92
C LYS A 377 -4.48 18.67 13.86
N ARG A 378 -4.58 19.75 13.09
CA ARG A 378 -5.82 20.54 12.96
C ARG A 378 -6.95 19.69 12.38
N LEU A 379 -6.65 18.85 11.39
CA LEU A 379 -7.67 18.05 10.71
C LEU A 379 -8.07 16.82 11.54
N THR A 380 -7.14 16.18 12.26
CA THR A 380 -7.43 15.02 13.10
C THR A 380 -8.03 15.38 14.47
N GLY A 381 -7.77 16.58 14.99
CA GLY A 381 -8.32 17.08 16.25
C GLY A 381 -9.78 17.53 16.18
N ARG A 382 -10.39 17.66 14.99
CA ARG A 382 -11.78 18.09 14.83
C ARG A 382 -12.73 16.89 14.80
N PRO A 383 -13.92 16.95 15.46
CA PRO A 383 -14.95 15.97 15.25
C PRO A 383 -15.35 15.94 13.77
N HIS A 384 -15.82 14.79 13.28
CA HIS A 384 -16.34 14.67 11.92
C HIS A 384 -17.56 15.60 11.76
N PRO A 385 -17.71 16.34 10.64
CA PRO A 385 -19.01 16.89 10.29
C PRO A 385 -19.98 15.71 10.15
N LYS A 386 -21.12 15.85 10.80
CA LYS A 386 -22.23 14.87 10.74
C LYS A 386 -22.82 14.82 9.33
#